data_305fbab230ecb04ab261b5f1e3842045
#
_entry.id   305fbab230ecb04ab261b5f1e3842045
#
_cell.length_a   1.000
_cell.length_b   1.000
_cell.length_c   1.000
_cell.angle_alpha   90.00
_cell.angle_beta   90.00
_cell.angle_gamma   90.00
#
_symmetry.space_group_name_H-M   'P 1'
#
loop_
_entity.id
_entity.type
_entity.pdbx_description
1 polymer ?
#
loop_
_entity_poly.entity_id
_entity_poly.type
_entity_poly.pdbx_seq_one_letter_code
_entity_poly.pdbx_strand_id
1 'polypeptide(L)'
;HTRCSRDWSSDVCSSDLRTASIADGLLALRPGELTFAHVQAFVDEIVTVPEDAIGDAIGWLFSEARLVAEPSGAVATAGVLAAGASARGGAVAIVSGGNVSAEDFAGYLRTR
;
A
#
# COMPACT_ATOMS: atom_id res chain seq x y z
N HIS A 1 8.73 -2.42 11.99
CA HIS A 1 7.31 -2.04 11.91
C HIS A 1 7.07 -0.78 12.72
N THR A 2 6.95 0.36 12.04
CA THR A 2 6.56 1.61 12.68
C THR A 2 5.04 1.66 12.71
N ARG A 3 4.44 1.34 13.88
CA ARG A 3 3.01 1.58 14.12
C ARG A 3 2.84 3.06 14.40
N CYS A 4 2.08 3.75 13.57
CA CYS A 4 1.60 5.08 13.90
C CYS A 4 0.30 4.93 14.71
N SER A 5 0.36 5.22 16.01
CA SER A 5 -0.81 5.24 16.89
C SER A 5 -1.68 6.49 16.63
N ARG A 6 -2.89 6.54 17.24
CA ARG A 6 -3.90 7.60 17.07
C ARG A 6 -3.45 9.05 17.36
N ASP A 7 -2.23 9.27 17.82
CA ASP A 7 -1.68 10.61 18.10
C ASP A 7 -1.08 11.27 16.84
N TRP A 8 -1.79 11.20 15.74
CA TRP A 8 -1.42 11.87 14.51
C TRP A 8 -1.62 13.38 14.65
N SER A 9 -0.53 14.09 14.90
CA SER A 9 -0.50 15.53 14.65
C SER A 9 -0.21 15.78 13.17
N SER A 10 -0.82 16.81 12.59
CA SER A 10 -0.56 17.24 11.22
C SER A 10 0.92 17.53 10.92
N ASP A 11 1.72 17.71 11.96
CA ASP A 11 3.15 18.01 11.89
C ASP A 11 4.01 16.79 11.52
N VAL A 12 3.51 15.57 11.73
CA VAL A 12 4.21 14.32 11.33
C VAL A 12 4.06 14.05 9.82
N CYS A 13 3.08 14.67 9.17
CA CYS A 13 2.88 14.65 7.73
C CYS A 13 3.56 15.83 7.00
N SER A 14 4.41 16.61 7.66
CA SER A 14 5.17 17.68 7.01
C SER A 14 6.39 17.08 6.28
N SER A 15 6.31 16.80 5.18
CA SER A 15 6.53 17.03 3.79
C SER A 15 7.97 17.27 3.29
N ASP A 16 9.03 17.08 4.04
CA ASP A 16 10.39 17.18 3.50
C ASP A 16 10.99 15.82 3.08
N LEU A 17 10.26 14.74 3.28
CA LEU A 17 10.67 13.42 2.83
C LEU A 17 10.20 13.21 1.38
N ARG A 18 11.06 13.52 0.42
CA ARG A 18 10.94 13.01 -0.94
C ARG A 18 11.19 11.51 -0.88
N THR A 19 10.15 10.75 -0.65
CA THR A 19 10.20 9.29 -0.70
C THR A 19 10.07 8.86 -2.16
N ALA A 20 11.09 8.17 -2.67
CA ALA A 20 10.95 7.41 -3.90
C ALA A 20 10.29 6.06 -3.56
N SER A 21 9.25 5.70 -4.30
CA SER A 21 8.58 4.41 -4.16
C SER A 21 8.14 3.91 -5.54
N ILE A 22 8.11 2.59 -5.72
CA ILE A 22 7.48 1.98 -6.90
C ILE A 22 5.97 2.24 -6.93
N ALA A 23 5.35 2.49 -5.78
CA ALA A 23 3.95 2.89 -5.65
C ALA A 23 3.78 4.40 -5.92
N ASP A 24 4.09 4.84 -7.13
CA ASP A 24 4.13 6.23 -7.55
C ASP A 24 2.79 6.97 -7.38
N GLY A 25 1.67 6.29 -7.55
CA GLY A 25 0.34 6.82 -7.30
C GLY A 25 0.06 7.21 -5.84
N LEU A 26 0.93 6.81 -4.90
CA LEU A 26 0.81 7.13 -3.47
C LEU A 26 1.81 8.21 -3.01
N LEU A 27 2.55 8.83 -3.92
CA LEU A 27 3.57 9.84 -3.61
C LEU A 27 2.99 11.25 -3.34
N ALA A 28 1.71 11.38 -3.07
CA ALA A 28 1.11 12.66 -2.68
C ALA A 28 1.74 13.18 -1.38
N LEU A 29 2.25 14.41 -1.41
CA LEU A 29 2.98 15.01 -0.30
C LEU A 29 2.09 15.31 0.92
N ARG A 30 0.79 15.49 0.71
CA ARG A 30 -0.18 15.78 1.76
C ARG A 30 -1.53 15.16 1.43
N PRO A 31 -2.23 14.59 2.41
CA PRO A 31 -3.63 14.23 2.24
C PRO A 31 -4.49 15.50 2.12
N GLY A 32 -5.61 15.41 1.41
CA GLY A 32 -6.61 16.47 1.40
C GLY A 32 -7.25 16.63 2.79
N GLU A 33 -7.73 17.84 3.14
CA GLU A 33 -8.30 18.13 4.46
C GLU A 33 -9.47 17.21 4.82
N LEU A 34 -10.39 17.00 3.89
CA LEU A 34 -11.54 16.10 4.09
C LEU A 34 -11.09 14.63 4.23
N THR A 35 -10.17 14.19 3.40
CA THR A 35 -9.60 12.83 3.46
C THR A 35 -8.91 12.61 4.80
N PHE A 36 -8.12 13.57 5.24
CA PHE A 36 -7.42 13.49 6.52
C PHE A 36 -8.39 13.41 7.71
N ALA A 37 -9.44 14.24 7.71
CA ALA A 37 -10.47 14.19 8.74
C ALA A 37 -11.19 12.83 8.80
N HIS A 38 -11.46 12.20 7.65
CA HIS A 38 -12.04 10.85 7.60
C HIS A 38 -11.06 9.79 8.12
N VAL A 39 -9.78 9.88 7.75
CA VAL A 39 -8.75 8.97 8.27
C VAL A 39 -8.68 9.05 9.78
N GLN A 40 -8.66 10.26 10.35
CA GLN A 40 -8.65 10.45 11.81
C GLN A 40 -9.89 9.90 12.51
N ALA A 41 -11.07 9.98 11.86
CA ALA A 41 -12.32 9.54 12.44
C ALA A 41 -12.56 8.03 12.35
N PHE A 42 -12.11 7.37 11.27
CA PHE A 42 -12.57 6.03 10.91
C PHE A 42 -11.45 5.00 10.77
N VAL A 43 -10.19 5.41 10.71
CA VAL A 43 -9.06 4.48 10.58
C VAL A 43 -8.49 4.15 11.96
N ASP A 44 -8.44 2.88 12.28
CA ASP A 44 -7.92 2.41 13.56
C ASP A 44 -6.39 2.37 13.59
N GLU A 45 -5.77 1.97 12.48
CA GLU A 45 -4.32 1.80 12.39
C GLU A 45 -3.83 2.07 10.96
N ILE A 46 -2.64 2.65 10.84
CA ILE A 46 -1.90 2.77 9.59
C ILE A 46 -0.62 1.96 9.71
N VAL A 47 -0.37 1.11 8.74
CA VAL A 47 0.84 0.28 8.66
C VAL A 47 1.67 0.67 7.45
N THR A 48 2.99 0.61 7.59
CA THR A 48 3.92 0.79 6.48
C THR A 48 4.25 -0.55 5.84
N VAL A 49 4.39 -0.54 4.52
CA VAL A 49 4.69 -1.72 3.72
C VAL A 49 6.02 -1.48 3.00
N PRO A 50 6.99 -2.40 3.08
CA PRO A 50 8.25 -2.27 2.36
C PRO A 50 8.08 -2.56 0.85
N GLU A 51 8.97 -2.01 0.05
CA GLU A 51 8.92 -2.08 -1.43
C GLU A 51 8.94 -3.51 -1.98
N ASP A 52 9.74 -4.38 -1.39
CA ASP A 52 9.83 -5.78 -1.75
C ASP A 52 8.51 -6.53 -1.52
N ALA A 53 7.81 -6.24 -0.42
CA ALA A 53 6.50 -6.80 -0.15
C ALA A 53 5.44 -6.35 -1.18
N ILE A 54 5.56 -5.14 -1.74
CA ILE A 54 4.67 -4.68 -2.81
C ILE A 54 4.92 -5.51 -4.08
N GLY A 55 6.18 -5.74 -4.45
CA GLY A 55 6.54 -6.61 -5.57
C GLY A 55 6.02 -8.04 -5.40
N ASP A 56 6.16 -8.60 -4.20
CA ASP A 56 5.63 -9.92 -3.86
C ASP A 56 4.11 -9.99 -3.97
N ALA A 57 3.40 -8.95 -3.53
CA ALA A 57 1.95 -8.88 -3.64
C ALA A 57 1.47 -8.81 -5.09
N ILE A 58 2.17 -8.08 -5.98
CA ILE A 58 1.88 -8.07 -7.42
C ILE A 58 1.97 -9.49 -7.99
N GLY A 59 3.05 -10.19 -7.70
CA GLY A 59 3.23 -11.57 -8.14
C GLY A 59 2.21 -12.53 -7.56
N TRP A 60 1.83 -12.38 -6.29
CA TRP A 60 0.78 -13.15 -5.64
C TRP A 60 -0.59 -12.93 -6.27
N LEU A 61 -0.99 -11.66 -6.48
CA LEU A 61 -2.24 -11.30 -7.15
C LEU A 61 -2.34 -11.93 -8.56
N PHE A 62 -1.25 -11.92 -9.29
CA PHE A 62 -1.21 -12.54 -10.62
C PHE A 62 -1.32 -14.06 -10.54
N SER A 63 -0.56 -14.71 -9.65
CA SER A 63 -0.49 -16.17 -9.56
C SER A 63 -1.76 -16.79 -9.00
N GLU A 64 -2.29 -16.21 -7.93
CA GLU A 64 -3.41 -16.79 -7.19
C GLU A 64 -4.78 -16.26 -7.63
N ALA A 65 -4.85 -14.96 -7.93
CA ALA A 65 -6.11 -14.31 -8.27
C ALA A 65 -6.28 -13.99 -9.77
N ARG A 66 -5.23 -14.15 -10.59
CA ARG A 66 -5.21 -13.78 -12.01
C ARG A 66 -5.52 -12.29 -12.24
N LEU A 67 -5.10 -11.45 -11.31
CA LEU A 67 -5.27 -10.00 -11.38
C LEU A 67 -3.96 -9.33 -11.78
N VAL A 68 -4.06 -8.35 -12.67
CA VAL A 68 -2.97 -7.42 -12.99
C VAL A 68 -3.16 -6.17 -12.14
N ALA A 69 -2.22 -5.93 -11.22
CA ALA A 69 -2.22 -4.76 -10.37
C ALA A 69 -0.95 -3.93 -10.59
N GLU A 70 -1.10 -2.62 -10.56
CA GLU A 70 0.04 -1.71 -10.45
C GLU A 70 0.57 -1.68 -9.00
N PRO A 71 1.81 -1.21 -8.76
CA PRO A 71 2.37 -1.17 -7.41
C PRO A 71 1.48 -0.46 -6.40
N SER A 72 0.96 0.72 -6.72
CA SER A 72 0.05 1.48 -5.85
C SER A 72 -1.23 0.72 -5.52
N GLY A 73 -1.75 -0.06 -6.48
CA GLY A 73 -2.94 -0.90 -6.30
C GLY A 73 -2.70 -2.15 -5.45
N ALA A 74 -1.46 -2.62 -5.37
CA ALA A 74 -1.09 -3.85 -4.66
C ALA A 74 -0.74 -3.63 -3.16
N VAL A 75 -0.55 -2.38 -2.72
CA VAL A 75 -0.09 -2.05 -1.35
C VAL A 75 -1.00 -2.63 -0.27
N ALA A 76 -2.33 -2.56 -0.45
CA ALA A 76 -3.26 -3.13 0.53
C ALA A 76 -3.12 -4.66 0.65
N THR A 77 -2.93 -5.35 -0.48
CA THR A 77 -2.67 -6.80 -0.50
C THR A 77 -1.34 -7.12 0.20
N ALA A 78 -0.29 -6.33 -0.05
CA ALA A 78 1.00 -6.50 0.62
C ALA A 78 0.87 -6.37 2.14
N GLY A 79 0.09 -5.39 2.62
CA GLY A 79 -0.19 -5.22 4.04
C GLY A 79 -0.91 -6.42 4.65
N VAL A 80 -1.92 -6.97 3.96
CA VAL A 80 -2.65 -8.15 4.43
C VAL A 80 -1.76 -9.39 4.44
N LEU A 81 -0.96 -9.63 3.40
CA LEU A 81 -0.02 -10.75 3.35
C LEU A 81 1.03 -10.67 4.46
N ALA A 82 1.55 -9.46 4.74
CA ALA A 82 2.50 -9.24 5.83
C ALA A 82 1.90 -9.45 7.21
N ALA A 83 0.60 -9.14 7.40
CA ALA A 83 -0.12 -9.37 8.63
C ALA A 83 -0.37 -10.87 8.91
N GLY A 84 -0.46 -11.69 7.85
CA GLY A 84 -0.61 -13.14 7.94
C GLY A 84 -1.76 -13.56 8.84
N ALA A 85 -1.51 -14.54 9.74
CA ALA A 85 -2.49 -15.08 10.67
C ALA A 85 -3.03 -14.05 11.69
N SER A 86 -2.45 -12.84 11.77
CA SER A 86 -2.95 -11.78 12.66
C SER A 86 -4.26 -11.15 12.14
N ALA A 87 -4.61 -11.38 10.88
CA ALA A 87 -5.89 -10.99 10.29
C ALA A 87 -7.01 -11.94 10.74
N ARG A 88 -7.30 -11.97 12.05
CA ARG A 88 -8.36 -12.82 12.62
C ARG A 88 -9.73 -12.37 12.13
N GLY A 89 -10.51 -13.32 11.65
CA GLY A 89 -11.88 -13.07 11.18
C GLY A 89 -12.01 -12.72 9.70
N GLY A 90 -10.93 -12.79 8.94
CA GLY A 90 -10.87 -12.44 7.53
C GLY A 90 -10.41 -11.00 7.28
N ALA A 91 -9.89 -10.77 6.09
CA ALA A 91 -9.45 -9.46 5.64
C ALA A 91 -9.92 -9.19 4.22
N VAL A 92 -10.21 -7.94 3.92
CA VAL A 92 -10.52 -7.46 2.56
C VAL A 92 -9.43 -6.49 2.15
N ALA A 93 -8.68 -6.81 1.10
CA ALA A 93 -7.73 -5.91 0.48
C ALA A 93 -8.34 -5.29 -0.78
N ILE A 94 -8.32 -3.96 -0.87
CA ILE A 94 -8.80 -3.24 -2.06
C ILE A 94 -7.65 -3.14 -3.05
N VAL A 95 -7.81 -3.74 -4.22
CA VAL A 95 -6.90 -3.56 -5.37
C VAL A 95 -7.41 -2.38 -6.16
N SER A 96 -6.79 -1.21 -5.97
CA SER A 96 -7.32 0.07 -6.43
C SER A 96 -6.91 0.46 -7.86
N GLY A 97 -5.98 -0.27 -8.48
CA GLY A 97 -5.52 0.06 -9.83
C GLY A 97 -4.68 -1.02 -10.50
N GLY A 98 -4.63 -0.95 -11.83
CA GLY A 98 -3.87 -1.85 -12.70
C GLY A 98 -3.29 -1.12 -13.93
N ASN A 99 -3.08 0.19 -13.83
CA ASN A 99 -2.51 1.00 -14.90
C ASN A 99 -0.98 0.83 -14.97
N VAL A 100 -0.54 -0.32 -15.41
CA VAL A 100 0.87 -0.70 -15.54
C VAL A 100 1.15 -1.19 -16.96
N SER A 101 2.31 -0.84 -17.52
CA SER A 101 2.73 -1.36 -18.81
C SER A 101 3.06 -2.85 -18.73
N ALA A 102 2.92 -3.57 -19.85
CA ALA A 102 3.28 -4.99 -19.89
C ALA A 102 4.77 -5.23 -19.57
N GLU A 103 5.63 -4.29 -19.95
CA GLU A 103 7.07 -4.35 -19.70
C GLU A 103 7.38 -4.20 -18.21
N ASP A 104 6.83 -3.18 -17.56
CA ASP A 104 7.01 -2.95 -16.12
C ASP A 104 6.42 -4.09 -15.30
N PHE A 105 5.22 -4.54 -15.66
CA PHE A 105 4.57 -5.68 -15.00
C PHE A 105 5.43 -6.94 -15.08
N ALA A 106 5.96 -7.26 -16.26
CA ALA A 106 6.89 -8.38 -16.43
C ALA A 106 8.17 -8.18 -15.61
N GLY A 107 8.60 -6.94 -15.40
CA GLY A 107 9.72 -6.60 -14.51
C GLY A 107 9.43 -7.01 -13.07
N TYR A 108 8.28 -6.65 -12.52
CA TYR A 108 7.89 -7.02 -11.16
C TYR A 108 7.77 -8.53 -10.95
N LEU A 109 7.35 -9.29 -11.97
CA LEU A 109 7.27 -10.74 -11.88
C LEU A 109 8.62 -11.44 -11.88
N ARG A 110 9.67 -10.81 -12.46
CA ARG A 110 11.03 -11.41 -12.57
C ARG A 110 11.91 -11.20 -11.35
N THR A 111 11.57 -10.29 -10.48
CA THR A 111 12.35 -9.95 -9.26
C THR A 111 12.11 -10.93 -8.10
N ARG A 112 11.47 -12.04 -8.35
CA ARG A 112 11.22 -13.13 -7.39
C ARG A 112 12.30 -14.19 -7.41
#